data_472cdb4d2fd73bfe3a5b436e296662cc
#
_entry.id   472cdb4d2fd73bfe3a5b436e296662cc
#
_cell.length_a   1.000
_cell.length_b   1.000
_cell.length_c   1.000
_cell.angle_alpha   90.00
_cell.angle_beta   90.00
_cell.angle_gamma   90.00
#
_symmetry.space_group_name_H-M   'P 1'
#
loop_
_entity.id
_entity.type
_entity.pdbx_description
1 polymer ?
#
loop_
_entity_poly.entity_id
_entity_poly.type
_entity_poly.pdbx_seq_one_letter_code
_entity_poly.pdbx_strand_id
1 'polypeptide(L)'
;AQDLYYSGANSKSSRTQSPQSLNRNNWDFPNLNKDDSIEIITWNVEFFPHANDSTILALAEAVLDLNADIIAFQELRRTGWFSKLMAYLPEYDFIVSQQASFMDLAIIYKNNLFELVRQIEPFAENDYNFAGRPPLQADLILNTDGQDIPLSIINLHMKCCDSGLARRQKAGQMLYEYLDEHYDEQSN
;
A
#
# COMPACT_ATOMS: atom_id res chain seq x y z
N ALA A 1 4.63 13.12 -28.25
CA ALA A 1 4.74 13.46 -26.84
C ALA A 1 3.52 14.32 -26.48
N GLN A 2 2.47 13.76 -25.97
CA GLN A 2 1.35 14.48 -25.38
C GLN A 2 1.29 14.07 -23.92
N ASP A 3 1.56 15.06 -23.07
CA ASP A 3 1.48 14.94 -21.61
C ASP A 3 0.05 14.59 -21.21
N LEU A 4 -0.20 13.32 -20.91
CA LEU A 4 -1.39 12.89 -20.19
C LEU A 4 -1.15 13.10 -18.70
N TYR A 5 -1.06 14.36 -18.26
CA TYR A 5 -1.27 14.73 -16.88
C TYR A 5 -2.74 14.52 -16.54
N TYR A 6 -3.10 13.35 -16.06
CA TYR A 6 -4.32 13.21 -15.29
C TYR A 6 -4.10 13.95 -13.97
N SER A 7 -4.68 15.14 -13.87
CA SER A 7 -4.89 15.80 -12.59
C SER A 7 -5.91 14.96 -11.80
N GLY A 8 -5.41 13.88 -11.17
CA GLY A 8 -6.19 13.14 -10.21
C GLY A 8 -6.47 14.05 -9.05
N ALA A 9 -7.75 14.47 -8.91
CA ALA A 9 -8.21 15.12 -7.70
C ALA A 9 -7.77 14.28 -6.51
N ASN A 10 -7.21 14.93 -5.48
CA ASN A 10 -6.88 14.37 -4.19
C ASN A 10 -8.06 13.57 -3.63
N SER A 11 -8.20 12.31 -4.02
CA SER A 11 -9.10 11.40 -3.36
C SER A 11 -8.38 10.91 -2.09
N LYS A 12 -8.36 11.78 -1.06
CA LYS A 12 -8.21 11.24 0.30
C LYS A 12 -9.27 10.16 0.40
N SER A 13 -8.85 8.90 0.51
CA SER A 13 -9.81 7.82 0.70
C SER A 13 -10.56 8.13 2.00
N SER A 14 -11.77 8.64 1.86
CA SER A 14 -12.52 9.16 3.00
C SER A 14 -12.87 7.99 3.90
N ARG A 15 -12.49 8.06 5.17
CA ARG A 15 -12.98 7.14 6.20
C ARG A 15 -14.50 7.22 6.21
N THR A 16 -15.16 6.16 5.81
CA THR A 16 -16.62 6.06 5.82
C THR A 16 -17.16 5.70 7.18
N GLN A 17 -16.29 5.33 8.13
CA GLN A 17 -16.66 4.90 9.48
C GLN A 17 -15.91 5.74 10.53
N SER A 18 -16.59 6.01 11.65
CA SER A 18 -15.97 6.63 12.82
C SER A 18 -14.92 5.69 13.43
N PRO A 19 -13.83 6.23 14.02
CA PRO A 19 -12.87 5.43 14.77
C PRO A 19 -13.52 4.52 15.79
N GLN A 20 -13.07 3.26 15.87
CA GLN A 20 -13.56 2.27 16.81
C GLN A 20 -12.46 1.89 17.79
N SER A 21 -12.84 1.55 19.02
CA SER A 21 -11.90 1.00 20.00
C SER A 21 -11.72 -0.50 19.80
N LEU A 22 -10.47 -0.97 19.88
CA LEU A 22 -10.10 -2.38 19.79
C LEU A 22 -9.66 -2.88 21.18
N ASN A 23 -10.12 -4.07 21.56
CA ASN A 23 -9.54 -4.78 22.71
C ASN A 23 -8.26 -5.49 22.26
N ARG A 24 -7.11 -5.06 22.76
CA ARG A 24 -5.77 -5.52 22.39
C ARG A 24 -5.24 -6.51 23.44
N ASN A 25 -5.77 -7.72 23.48
CA ASN A 25 -5.36 -8.72 24.50
C ASN A 25 -5.27 -10.15 23.94
N ASN A 26 -5.37 -10.33 22.60
CA ASN A 26 -5.35 -11.67 22.02
C ASN A 26 -3.96 -12.06 21.52
N TRP A 27 -3.13 -11.08 21.18
CA TRP A 27 -1.82 -11.27 20.57
C TRP A 27 -0.81 -10.34 21.25
N ASP A 28 0.45 -10.68 21.22
CA ASP A 28 1.55 -9.91 21.78
C ASP A 28 2.68 -9.86 20.72
N PHE A 29 2.47 -9.00 19.71
CA PHE A 29 3.49 -8.80 18.69
C PHE A 29 4.51 -7.76 19.16
N PRO A 30 5.80 -7.92 18.79
CA PRO A 30 6.80 -6.94 19.15
C PRO A 30 6.57 -5.62 18.46
N ASN A 31 6.73 -4.52 19.19
CA ASN A 31 6.75 -3.18 18.60
C ASN A 31 8.05 -3.03 17.78
N LEU A 32 7.91 -2.72 16.49
CA LEU A 32 9.05 -2.55 15.57
C LEU A 32 9.49 -1.10 15.45
N ASN A 33 8.65 -0.15 15.85
CA ASN A 33 8.93 1.28 15.68
C ASN A 33 10.18 1.70 16.44
N LYS A 34 11.02 2.50 15.75
CA LYS A 34 12.24 3.13 16.28
C LYS A 34 12.26 4.61 15.91
N ASP A 35 12.78 5.43 16.80
CA ASP A 35 12.77 6.89 16.66
C ASP A 35 13.65 7.42 15.51
N ASP A 36 14.59 6.61 15.00
CA ASP A 36 15.63 7.02 14.04
C ASP A 36 15.55 6.32 12.68
N SER A 37 14.49 5.58 12.42
CA SER A 37 14.29 4.81 11.19
C SER A 37 12.83 4.83 10.73
N ILE A 38 12.62 4.45 9.47
CA ILE A 38 11.28 4.22 8.90
C ILE A 38 11.08 2.72 8.75
N GLU A 39 10.10 2.18 9.44
CA GLU A 39 9.73 0.77 9.39
C GLU A 39 8.71 0.52 8.29
N ILE A 40 9.13 -0.28 7.29
CA ILE A 40 8.28 -0.65 6.16
C ILE A 40 8.04 -2.16 6.19
N ILE A 41 6.76 -2.55 6.20
CA ILE A 41 6.33 -3.95 6.13
C ILE A 41 5.67 -4.21 4.78
N THR A 42 5.99 -5.35 4.16
CA THR A 42 5.18 -5.94 3.08
C THR A 42 4.48 -7.17 3.62
N TRP A 43 3.15 -7.27 3.41
CA TRP A 43 2.32 -8.31 4.04
C TRP A 43 1.26 -8.85 3.10
N ASN A 44 1.45 -10.07 2.64
CA ASN A 44 0.37 -10.81 1.99
C ASN A 44 -0.61 -11.32 3.07
N VAL A 45 -1.84 -10.85 3.03
CA VAL A 45 -2.89 -11.16 4.04
C VAL A 45 -3.87 -12.25 3.58
N GLU A 46 -3.45 -13.04 2.61
CA GLU A 46 -4.11 -14.24 2.09
C GLU A 46 -5.64 -14.15 2.02
N PHE A 47 -6.15 -13.62 0.90
CA PHE A 47 -7.59 -13.49 0.65
C PHE A 47 -8.37 -12.70 1.71
N PHE A 48 -7.77 -11.63 2.25
CA PHE A 48 -8.38 -10.83 3.31
C PHE A 48 -9.78 -10.29 2.94
N PRO A 49 -10.76 -10.39 3.83
CA PRO A 49 -10.72 -11.07 5.12
C PRO A 49 -11.07 -12.55 4.97
N HIS A 50 -10.22 -13.43 5.51
CA HIS A 50 -10.45 -14.89 5.42
C HIS A 50 -11.61 -15.36 6.27
N ALA A 51 -11.73 -14.85 7.50
CA ALA A 51 -12.76 -15.20 8.49
C ALA A 51 -13.58 -13.96 8.93
N ASN A 52 -13.97 -13.12 7.99
CA ASN A 52 -14.80 -11.94 8.22
C ASN A 52 -14.24 -11.02 9.34
N ASP A 53 -15.10 -10.61 10.29
CA ASP A 53 -14.74 -9.63 11.34
C ASP A 53 -13.63 -10.12 12.27
N SER A 54 -13.50 -11.43 12.50
CA SER A 54 -12.42 -11.99 13.33
C SER A 54 -11.05 -11.72 12.72
N THR A 55 -10.91 -11.88 11.39
CA THR A 55 -9.65 -11.56 10.68
C THR A 55 -9.37 -10.05 10.71
N ILE A 56 -10.40 -9.22 10.61
CA ILE A 56 -10.27 -7.76 10.69
C ILE A 56 -9.71 -7.34 12.05
N LEU A 57 -10.29 -7.85 13.13
CA LEU A 57 -9.86 -7.54 14.50
C LEU A 57 -8.42 -8.03 14.76
N ALA A 58 -8.09 -9.27 14.35
CA ALA A 58 -6.75 -9.81 14.49
C ALA A 58 -5.70 -9.00 13.72
N LEU A 59 -6.01 -8.61 12.47
CA LEU A 59 -5.10 -7.78 11.68
C LEU A 59 -4.95 -6.37 12.27
N ALA A 60 -6.04 -5.78 12.76
CA ALA A 60 -5.98 -4.47 13.42
C ALA A 60 -5.08 -4.50 14.66
N GLU A 61 -5.22 -5.54 15.51
CA GLU A 61 -4.38 -5.72 16.69
C GLU A 61 -2.90 -5.87 16.29
N ALA A 62 -2.61 -6.75 15.32
CA ALA A 62 -1.25 -6.96 14.84
C ALA A 62 -0.61 -5.68 14.28
N VAL A 63 -1.35 -4.90 13.49
CA VAL A 63 -0.87 -3.61 12.95
C VAL A 63 -0.54 -2.63 14.08
N LEU A 64 -1.43 -2.51 15.07
CA LEU A 64 -1.23 -1.60 16.19
C LEU A 64 -0.07 -2.03 17.10
N ASP A 65 0.16 -3.34 17.27
CA ASP A 65 1.26 -3.84 18.08
C ASP A 65 2.60 -3.67 17.35
N LEU A 66 2.67 -4.08 16.07
CA LEU A 66 3.86 -3.89 15.23
C LEU A 66 4.25 -2.42 15.09
N ASN A 67 3.28 -1.53 15.04
CA ASN A 67 3.47 -0.08 15.02
C ASN A 67 4.44 0.41 13.92
N ALA A 68 4.47 -0.27 12.77
CA ALA A 68 5.29 0.12 11.64
C ALA A 68 4.77 1.40 10.97
N ASP A 69 5.63 2.14 10.30
CA ASP A 69 5.29 3.44 9.72
C ASP A 69 4.55 3.32 8.41
N ILE A 70 4.90 2.30 7.61
CA ILE A 70 4.26 1.98 6.34
C ILE A 70 4.02 0.48 6.25
N ILE A 71 2.83 0.05 5.82
CA ILE A 71 2.53 -1.36 5.55
C ILE A 71 1.89 -1.49 4.17
N ALA A 72 2.51 -2.30 3.31
CA ALA A 72 2.04 -2.63 1.98
C ALA A 72 1.36 -4.01 2.00
N PHE A 73 0.04 -4.04 1.79
CA PHE A 73 -0.77 -5.26 1.82
C PHE A 73 -1.03 -5.81 0.43
N GLN A 74 -1.01 -7.14 0.32
CA GLN A 74 -1.42 -7.88 -0.87
C GLN A 74 -2.55 -8.85 -0.53
N GLU A 75 -3.31 -9.24 -1.56
CA GLU A 75 -4.43 -10.17 -1.49
C GLU A 75 -5.66 -9.69 -0.73
N LEU A 76 -6.04 -8.43 -0.94
CA LEU A 76 -7.32 -7.92 -0.48
C LEU A 76 -8.45 -8.36 -1.42
N ARG A 77 -9.39 -9.14 -0.96
CA ARG A 77 -10.51 -9.60 -1.80
C ARG A 77 -11.58 -8.55 -2.04
N ARG A 78 -11.75 -7.62 -1.11
CA ARG A 78 -12.81 -6.61 -1.15
C ARG A 78 -12.36 -5.35 -0.40
N THR A 79 -12.28 -4.26 -1.09
CA THR A 79 -11.90 -2.95 -0.53
C THR A 79 -12.84 -2.47 0.58
N GLY A 80 -14.15 -2.81 0.53
CA GLY A 80 -15.10 -2.45 1.58
C GLY A 80 -14.79 -3.07 2.95
N TRP A 81 -14.20 -4.28 2.98
CA TRP A 81 -13.73 -4.88 4.23
C TRP A 81 -12.47 -4.18 4.75
N PHE A 82 -11.64 -3.71 3.86
CA PHE A 82 -10.45 -2.94 4.24
C PHE A 82 -10.84 -1.62 4.93
N SER A 83 -11.90 -0.96 4.47
CA SER A 83 -12.42 0.24 5.15
C SER A 83 -12.88 -0.04 6.59
N LYS A 84 -13.39 -1.25 6.88
CA LYS A 84 -13.69 -1.66 8.25
C LYS A 84 -12.41 -1.80 9.10
N LEU A 85 -11.33 -2.37 8.54
CA LEU A 85 -10.03 -2.45 9.21
C LEU A 85 -9.55 -1.06 9.59
N MET A 86 -9.59 -0.12 8.65
CA MET A 86 -9.11 1.24 8.86
C MET A 86 -9.90 2.03 9.92
N ALA A 87 -11.13 1.62 10.25
CA ALA A 87 -11.87 2.19 11.38
C ALA A 87 -11.19 1.93 12.74
N TYR A 88 -10.41 0.86 12.86
CA TYR A 88 -9.63 0.52 14.06
C TYR A 88 -8.22 1.13 14.06
N LEU A 89 -7.79 1.73 12.95
CA LEU A 89 -6.44 2.25 12.73
C LEU A 89 -6.46 3.78 12.50
N PRO A 90 -6.90 4.59 13.47
CA PRO A 90 -7.06 6.04 13.28
C PRO A 90 -5.74 6.78 13.05
N GLU A 91 -4.60 6.20 13.42
CA GLU A 91 -3.25 6.76 13.25
C GLU A 91 -2.70 6.57 11.84
N TYR A 92 -3.40 5.78 10.99
CA TYR A 92 -2.98 5.52 9.62
C TYR A 92 -3.96 6.13 8.63
N ASP A 93 -3.43 6.71 7.56
CA ASP A 93 -4.13 6.92 6.31
C ASP A 93 -3.81 5.78 5.33
N PHE A 94 -4.55 5.69 4.23
CA PHE A 94 -4.43 4.55 3.32
C PHE A 94 -4.80 4.88 1.88
N ILE A 95 -4.23 4.09 0.97
CA ILE A 95 -4.67 3.98 -0.42
C ILE A 95 -4.96 2.52 -0.75
N VAL A 96 -5.87 2.29 -1.69
CA VAL A 96 -6.22 0.95 -2.21
C VAL A 96 -6.29 0.99 -3.73
N SER A 97 -6.08 -0.17 -4.36
CA SER A 97 -6.28 -0.34 -5.80
C SER A 97 -7.67 0.16 -6.23
N GLN A 98 -7.73 0.89 -7.32
CA GLN A 98 -8.96 1.40 -7.93
C GLN A 98 -9.40 0.56 -9.13
N GLN A 99 -8.45 -0.13 -9.78
CA GLN A 99 -8.75 -1.05 -10.86
C GLN A 99 -9.43 -2.30 -10.31
N ALA A 100 -10.49 -2.75 -11.01
CA ALA A 100 -11.18 -3.97 -10.65
C ALA A 100 -10.24 -5.17 -10.78
N SER A 101 -9.94 -5.80 -9.66
CA SER A 101 -9.09 -6.99 -9.58
C SER A 101 -9.72 -8.07 -8.72
N PHE A 102 -9.26 -9.29 -8.89
CA PHE A 102 -9.64 -10.40 -8.00
C PHE A 102 -8.98 -10.29 -6.62
N MET A 103 -7.83 -9.65 -6.56
CA MET A 103 -7.04 -9.42 -5.34
C MET A 103 -6.41 -8.04 -5.42
N ASP A 104 -6.88 -7.13 -4.62
CA ASP A 104 -6.42 -5.76 -4.59
C ASP A 104 -5.18 -5.59 -3.72
N LEU A 105 -4.55 -4.43 -3.87
CA LEU A 105 -3.42 -3.97 -3.09
C LEU A 105 -3.84 -2.80 -2.22
N ALA A 106 -3.18 -2.64 -1.08
CA ALA A 106 -3.30 -1.42 -0.29
C ALA A 106 -1.94 -1.01 0.28
N ILE A 107 -1.81 0.26 0.60
CA ILE A 107 -0.71 0.81 1.39
C ILE A 107 -1.34 1.63 2.50
N ILE A 108 -0.97 1.37 3.75
CA ILE A 108 -1.26 2.25 4.89
C ILE A 108 0.02 2.92 5.35
N TYR A 109 -0.10 4.12 5.88
CA TYR A 109 1.02 4.90 6.37
C TYR A 109 0.58 5.78 7.55
N LYS A 110 1.48 6.05 8.50
CA LYS A 110 1.20 6.92 9.64
C LYS A 110 0.93 8.34 9.18
N ASN A 111 -0.26 8.84 9.50
CA ASN A 111 -0.74 10.14 9.04
C ASN A 111 -0.10 11.35 9.77
N ASN A 112 0.60 11.10 10.87
CA ASN A 112 1.40 12.11 11.56
C ASN A 112 2.82 12.24 11.01
N LEU A 113 3.30 11.24 10.22
CA LEU A 113 4.64 11.24 9.62
C LEU A 113 4.60 11.55 8.13
N PHE A 114 3.57 11.12 7.42
CA PHE A 114 3.53 11.18 5.97
C PHE A 114 2.34 11.97 5.44
N GLU A 115 2.60 12.73 4.39
CA GLU A 115 1.58 13.34 3.53
C GLU A 115 1.55 12.63 2.17
N LEU A 116 0.35 12.24 1.71
CA LEU A 116 0.15 11.66 0.37
C LEU A 116 0.14 12.77 -0.67
N VAL A 117 1.10 12.72 -1.58
CA VAL A 117 1.17 13.62 -2.74
C VAL A 117 0.36 13.06 -3.90
N ARG A 118 0.53 11.75 -4.18
CA ARG A 118 -0.08 11.12 -5.35
C ARG A 118 -0.29 9.62 -5.14
N GLN A 119 -1.42 9.11 -5.67
CA GLN A 119 -1.69 7.69 -5.86
C GLN A 119 -1.76 7.40 -7.35
N ILE A 120 -1.06 6.38 -7.83
CA ILE A 120 -1.14 5.88 -9.20
C ILE A 120 -1.11 4.36 -9.24
N GLU A 121 -1.60 3.81 -10.33
CA GLU A 121 -1.51 2.38 -10.67
C GLU A 121 -0.75 2.25 -12.00
N PRO A 122 0.60 2.22 -11.96
CA PRO A 122 1.41 2.03 -13.15
C PRO A 122 0.98 0.78 -13.90
N PHE A 123 0.95 0.84 -15.23
CA PHE A 123 0.59 -0.27 -16.10
C PHE A 123 -0.88 -0.73 -16.00
N ALA A 124 -1.80 0.07 -15.48
CA ALA A 124 -3.22 -0.30 -15.35
C ALA A 124 -3.85 -0.72 -16.69
N GLU A 125 -3.43 -0.12 -17.82
CA GLU A 125 -3.90 -0.49 -19.16
C GLU A 125 -3.15 -1.70 -19.77
N ASN A 126 -2.06 -2.16 -19.13
CA ASN A 126 -1.21 -3.27 -19.61
C ASN A 126 -0.73 -4.15 -18.45
N ASP A 127 -1.67 -4.63 -17.66
CA ASP A 127 -1.42 -5.34 -16.41
C ASP A 127 -1.22 -6.85 -16.56
N TYR A 128 -1.25 -7.37 -17.79
CA TYR A 128 -1.10 -8.82 -18.04
C TYR A 128 0.11 -9.42 -17.31
N ASN A 129 1.27 -8.76 -17.40
CA ASN A 129 2.49 -9.25 -16.75
C ASN A 129 2.45 -9.13 -15.23
N PHE A 130 1.62 -8.23 -14.70
CA PHE A 130 1.34 -8.07 -13.27
C PHE A 130 0.15 -8.93 -12.79
N ALA A 131 -0.25 -9.91 -13.59
CA ALA A 131 -1.31 -10.87 -13.27
C ALA A 131 -2.72 -10.25 -13.15
N GLY A 132 -3.02 -9.18 -13.88
CA GLY A 132 -4.28 -8.45 -13.79
C GLY A 132 -4.39 -7.64 -12.49
N ARG A 133 -3.27 -7.28 -11.90
CA ARG A 133 -3.15 -6.49 -10.66
C ARG A 133 -2.07 -5.45 -10.86
N PRO A 134 -2.40 -4.29 -11.41
CA PRO A 134 -1.43 -3.21 -11.58
C PRO A 134 -0.70 -2.92 -10.27
N PRO A 135 0.60 -2.57 -10.31
CA PRO A 135 1.26 -2.05 -9.13
C PRO A 135 0.50 -0.88 -8.51
N LEU A 136 0.48 -0.78 -7.19
CA LEU A 136 -0.07 0.35 -6.48
C LEU A 136 1.08 1.21 -5.97
N GLN A 137 1.15 2.47 -6.42
CA GLN A 137 2.18 3.42 -6.00
C GLN A 137 1.59 4.52 -5.15
N ALA A 138 2.26 4.81 -4.03
CA ALA A 138 2.06 5.99 -3.22
C ALA A 138 3.31 6.87 -3.29
N ASP A 139 3.18 8.10 -3.75
CA ASP A 139 4.20 9.12 -3.57
C ASP A 139 3.87 9.89 -2.30
N LEU A 140 4.76 9.82 -1.33
CA LEU A 140 4.62 10.37 0.00
C LEU A 140 5.67 11.44 0.25
N ILE A 141 5.38 12.36 1.16
CA ILE A 141 6.38 13.22 1.79
C ILE A 141 6.48 12.81 3.26
N LEU A 142 7.67 12.43 3.69
CA LEU A 142 8.00 12.29 5.10
C LEU A 142 8.28 13.68 5.68
N ASN A 143 7.45 14.09 6.63
CA ASN A 143 7.62 15.35 7.35
C ASN A 143 8.59 15.14 8.52
N THR A 144 9.75 15.77 8.46
CA THR A 144 10.73 15.79 9.56
C THR A 144 10.91 17.20 10.12
N ASP A 145 11.52 17.31 11.29
CA ASP A 145 11.84 18.59 11.92
C ASP A 145 12.88 19.37 11.09
N GLY A 146 12.46 19.93 9.97
CA GLY A 146 13.27 20.85 9.15
C GLY A 146 13.54 20.43 7.72
N GLN A 147 13.09 19.26 7.28
CA GLN A 147 13.24 18.83 5.88
C GLN A 147 12.11 17.87 5.48
N ASP A 148 11.48 18.14 4.34
CA ASP A 148 10.54 17.24 3.68
C ASP A 148 11.31 16.27 2.80
N ILE A 149 11.12 14.96 3.02
CA ILE A 149 11.82 13.91 2.27
C ILE A 149 10.79 13.21 1.38
N PRO A 150 10.93 13.29 0.04
CA PRO A 150 10.07 12.55 -0.87
C PRO A 150 10.37 11.06 -0.81
N LEU A 151 9.31 10.24 -0.81
CA LEU A 151 9.38 8.78 -0.76
C LEU A 151 8.32 8.18 -1.68
N SER A 152 8.72 7.29 -2.58
CA SER A 152 7.80 6.54 -3.44
C SER A 152 7.76 5.08 -3.02
N ILE A 153 6.57 4.58 -2.68
CA ILE A 153 6.33 3.18 -2.34
C ILE A 153 5.53 2.52 -3.48
N ILE A 154 6.08 1.47 -4.05
CA ILE A 154 5.42 0.68 -5.10
C ILE A 154 5.12 -0.72 -4.56
N ASN A 155 3.86 -1.00 -4.30
CA ASN A 155 3.38 -2.30 -3.85
C ASN A 155 3.08 -3.21 -5.05
N LEU A 156 3.61 -4.44 -5.01
CA LEU A 156 3.54 -5.41 -6.11
C LEU A 156 2.98 -6.75 -5.61
N HIS A 157 2.14 -7.38 -6.43
CA HIS A 157 1.74 -8.77 -6.23
C HIS A 157 1.82 -9.54 -7.55
N MET A 158 2.97 -10.09 -7.85
CA MET A 158 3.26 -10.74 -9.13
C MET A 158 2.63 -12.15 -9.25
N LYS A 159 2.60 -12.68 -10.48
CA LYS A 159 2.11 -14.05 -10.74
C LYS A 159 2.97 -15.08 -10.03
N CYS A 160 2.34 -15.97 -9.27
CA CYS A 160 3.02 -17.06 -8.56
C CYS A 160 3.53 -18.15 -9.53
N CYS A 161 4.28 -19.08 -8.94
CA CYS A 161 4.63 -20.40 -9.46
C CYS A 161 5.53 -20.37 -10.71
N ASP A 162 5.96 -21.55 -11.17
CA ASP A 162 6.86 -21.68 -12.34
C ASP A 162 6.22 -21.17 -13.63
N SER A 163 4.92 -21.41 -13.82
CA SER A 163 4.17 -20.90 -14.96
C SER A 163 4.11 -19.37 -15.05
N GLY A 164 4.46 -18.68 -13.95
CA GLY A 164 4.51 -17.22 -13.88
C GLY A 164 5.89 -16.62 -14.17
N LEU A 165 6.94 -17.43 -14.34
CA LEU A 165 8.32 -16.94 -14.44
C LEU A 165 8.52 -15.90 -15.56
N ALA A 166 8.11 -16.23 -16.79
CA ALA A 166 8.26 -15.32 -17.93
C ALA A 166 7.50 -14.00 -17.73
N ARG A 167 6.32 -14.04 -17.09
CA ARG A 167 5.55 -12.84 -16.76
C ARG A 167 6.24 -11.99 -15.72
N ARG A 168 6.80 -12.60 -14.66
CA ARG A 168 7.57 -11.87 -13.64
C ARG A 168 8.83 -11.23 -14.23
N GLN A 169 9.53 -11.92 -15.12
CA GLN A 169 10.70 -11.36 -15.82
C GLN A 169 10.31 -10.13 -16.65
N LYS A 170 9.22 -10.24 -17.41
CA LYS A 170 8.74 -9.09 -18.20
C LYS A 170 8.23 -7.95 -17.31
N ALA A 171 7.50 -8.26 -16.24
CA ALA A 171 7.06 -7.26 -15.25
C ALA A 171 8.27 -6.54 -14.61
N GLY A 172 9.32 -7.28 -14.25
CA GLY A 172 10.56 -6.70 -13.72
C GLY A 172 11.25 -5.77 -14.71
N GLN A 173 11.29 -6.15 -16.00
CA GLN A 173 11.83 -5.27 -17.05
C GLN A 173 10.99 -3.99 -17.21
N MET A 174 9.66 -4.12 -17.26
CA MET A 174 8.75 -2.97 -17.36
C MET A 174 8.90 -2.04 -16.17
N LEU A 175 9.04 -2.59 -14.96
CA LEU A 175 9.25 -1.80 -13.76
C LEU A 175 10.60 -1.08 -13.76
N TYR A 176 11.66 -1.77 -14.22
CA TYR A 176 12.99 -1.14 -14.38
C TYR A 176 12.93 0.05 -15.35
N GLU A 177 12.34 -0.13 -16.54
CA GLU A 177 12.16 0.92 -17.53
C GLU A 177 11.35 2.11 -16.96
N TYR A 178 10.30 1.82 -16.18
CA TYR A 178 9.49 2.83 -15.50
C TYR A 178 10.29 3.62 -14.46
N LEU A 179 11.09 2.94 -13.63
CA LEU A 179 11.91 3.59 -12.61
C LEU A 179 13.02 4.44 -13.23
N ASP A 180 13.67 3.94 -14.28
CA ASP A 180 14.70 4.65 -15.04
C ASP A 180 14.14 5.96 -15.64
N GLU A 181 12.92 5.91 -16.21
CA GLU A 181 12.27 7.09 -16.81
C GLU A 181 11.85 8.14 -15.77
N HIS A 182 11.42 7.71 -14.56
CA HIS A 182 10.78 8.60 -13.58
C HIS A 182 11.69 9.00 -12.42
N TYR A 183 12.76 8.25 -12.17
CA TYR A 183 13.64 8.41 -10.99
C TYR A 183 15.13 8.36 -11.35
N ASP A 184 15.53 8.66 -12.59
CA ASP A 184 16.93 8.72 -12.96
C ASP A 184 17.66 9.82 -12.16
N GLU A 185 18.76 9.44 -11.48
CA GLU A 185 19.55 10.32 -10.63
C GLU A 185 20.16 11.53 -11.38
N GLN A 186 20.14 11.53 -12.71
CA GLN A 186 20.67 12.63 -13.52
C GLN A 186 19.67 13.79 -13.71
N SER A 187 18.45 13.66 -13.18
CA SER A 187 17.39 14.64 -13.36
C SER A 187 17.19 15.57 -12.15
N ASN A 188 18.05 15.51 -11.14
CA ASN A 188 18.03 16.35 -9.93
C ASN A 188 19.21 17.29 -9.85
#